data_5fa92b6578521ff8358d2e3561b0158b
#
_entry.id   5fa92b6578521ff8358d2e3561b0158b
#
_cell.length_a   1.000
_cell.length_b   1.000
_cell.length_c   1.000
_cell.angle_alpha   90.00
_cell.angle_beta   90.00
_cell.angle_gamma   90.00
#
_symmetry.space_group_name_H-M   'P 1'
#
loop_
_entity.id
_entity.type
_entity.pdbx_description
1 polymer ?
#
loop_
_entity_poly.entity_id
_entity_poly.type
_entity_poly.pdbx_seq_one_letter_code
_entity_poly.pdbx_strand_id
1 'polypeptide(L)'
;MFGNRRADPNASTFSSNAGNRSDNRTSWSGKYSGGVGGMTVKKGGLPRWLPAVTAVLLVIVIALSSVGIPAITFKAQSEKTFINRMLTECNDALNLANGLSRSGGAESAATLGRIRAYIHAIDTINEVRNTVTGGGYFIPPYVFTELYSIIDSYSNNLKLGSATMYDLTALVTGLENLRSMIIELQ
;
A
#
# COMPACT_ATOMS: atom_id res chain seq x y z
N MET A 1 22.61 0.12 47.02
CA MET A 1 22.06 -1.19 47.42
C MET A 1 21.38 -1.82 46.22
N PHE A 2 21.95 -2.94 45.77
CA PHE A 2 21.42 -4.07 45.00
C PHE A 2 20.45 -3.75 43.86
N GLY A 3 20.70 -3.93 42.57
CA GLY A 3 21.35 -5.11 41.93
C GLY A 3 20.32 -6.15 41.57
N ASN A 4 19.87 -6.13 40.29
CA ASN A 4 19.40 -7.38 39.69
C ASN A 4 19.48 -7.30 38.16
N ARG A 5 20.57 -7.86 37.63
CA ARG A 5 20.70 -8.26 36.23
C ARG A 5 19.98 -9.63 36.11
N ARG A 6 18.99 -9.74 35.25
CA ARG A 6 18.53 -11.03 34.78
C ARG A 6 19.13 -11.29 33.40
N ALA A 7 19.86 -12.38 33.36
CA ALA A 7 20.46 -12.97 32.15
C ALA A 7 19.38 -13.63 31.29
N ASP A 8 19.51 -13.45 29.98
CA ASP A 8 18.76 -14.18 28.96
C ASP A 8 19.41 -15.53 28.73
N PRO A 9 18.66 -16.65 28.81
CA PRO A 9 19.13 -17.93 28.32
C PRO A 9 18.33 -18.35 27.08
N ASN A 10 18.80 -18.04 25.90
CA ASN A 10 18.45 -18.84 24.70
C ASN A 10 19.47 -18.60 23.57
N ALA A 11 20.66 -19.14 23.76
CA ALA A 11 21.56 -19.44 22.65
C ALA A 11 21.27 -20.88 22.19
N SER A 12 20.41 -21.04 21.17
CA SER A 12 20.23 -22.31 20.51
C SER A 12 21.27 -22.46 19.39
N THR A 13 22.20 -23.35 19.68
CA THR A 13 23.22 -23.93 18.82
C THR A 13 22.64 -24.45 17.49
N PHE A 14 23.12 -23.89 16.39
CA PHE A 14 22.87 -24.44 15.05
C PHE A 14 23.85 -25.57 14.78
N SER A 15 23.37 -26.82 14.89
CA SER A 15 24.10 -28.03 14.55
C SER A 15 24.13 -28.22 13.03
N SER A 16 25.31 -28.13 12.45
CA SER A 16 25.61 -28.51 11.09
C SER A 16 25.56 -30.04 10.96
N ASN A 17 24.59 -30.54 10.21
CA ASN A 17 24.53 -31.95 9.83
C ASN A 17 25.06 -32.13 8.40
N ALA A 18 26.32 -32.49 8.32
CA ALA A 18 26.95 -33.01 7.11
C ALA A 18 26.65 -34.50 7.01
N GLY A 19 25.74 -34.90 6.16
CA GLY A 19 25.31 -36.28 5.92
C GLY A 19 25.42 -36.67 4.46
N ASN A 20 26.55 -37.28 4.14
CA ASN A 20 26.73 -38.48 3.36
C ASN A 20 26.09 -38.57 1.97
N ARG A 21 26.88 -38.27 0.95
CA ARG A 21 26.66 -38.65 -0.45
C ARG A 21 27.09 -40.10 -0.66
N SER A 22 26.16 -41.00 -0.77
CA SER A 22 26.41 -42.36 -1.28
C SER A 22 26.29 -42.34 -2.81
N ASP A 23 27.43 -42.57 -3.45
CA ASP A 23 27.55 -42.89 -4.86
C ASP A 23 26.82 -44.20 -5.17
N ASN A 24 25.79 -44.14 -6.01
CA ASN A 24 25.19 -45.32 -6.59
C ASN A 24 25.43 -45.30 -8.12
N ARG A 25 26.65 -45.76 -8.51
CA ARG A 25 26.94 -46.14 -9.89
C ARG A 25 26.36 -47.52 -10.15
N THR A 26 25.18 -47.58 -10.73
CA THR A 26 24.73 -48.80 -11.39
C THR A 26 25.10 -48.76 -12.84
N SER A 27 26.18 -49.47 -13.17
CA SER A 27 26.56 -49.80 -14.54
C SER A 27 25.57 -50.79 -15.13
N TRP A 28 24.75 -50.36 -16.08
CA TRP A 28 23.98 -51.23 -16.91
C TRP A 28 24.70 -51.45 -18.23
N SER A 29 25.50 -52.53 -18.27
CA SER A 29 26.01 -53.15 -19.48
C SER A 29 24.95 -54.12 -20.00
N GLY A 30 24.06 -53.62 -20.85
CA GLY A 30 23.10 -54.43 -21.59
C GLY A 30 23.45 -54.40 -23.08
N LYS A 31 24.20 -55.40 -23.55
CA LYS A 31 24.32 -55.72 -24.98
C LYS A 31 22.94 -56.16 -25.48
N TYR A 32 22.26 -55.36 -26.24
CA TYR A 32 21.25 -55.83 -27.17
C TYR A 32 21.74 -55.63 -28.59
N SER A 33 22.25 -56.74 -29.14
CA SER A 33 22.37 -56.94 -30.57
C SER A 33 21.02 -57.31 -31.09
N GLY A 34 20.45 -56.48 -31.91
CA GLY A 34 19.21 -56.75 -32.61
C GLY A 34 19.02 -55.72 -33.69
N GLY A 35 19.47 -56.02 -34.90
CA GLY A 35 19.25 -55.17 -36.05
C GLY A 35 17.80 -55.10 -36.40
N VAL A 36 17.27 -53.96 -36.71
CA VAL A 36 16.14 -53.76 -37.61
C VAL A 36 16.15 -52.31 -38.10
N GLY A 37 16.16 -52.18 -39.43
CA GLY A 37 15.53 -51.11 -40.17
C GLY A 37 15.98 -49.68 -39.86
N GLY A 38 16.92 -49.17 -40.64
CA GLY A 38 17.19 -47.74 -40.67
C GLY A 38 15.96 -46.90 -40.97
N MET A 39 15.27 -46.46 -39.94
CA MET A 39 14.40 -45.30 -40.06
C MET A 39 15.29 -44.09 -40.13
N THR A 40 15.60 -43.64 -41.33
CA THR A 40 16.14 -42.29 -41.52
C THR A 40 15.09 -41.30 -41.03
N VAL A 41 15.24 -40.86 -39.77
CA VAL A 41 14.53 -39.71 -39.29
C VAL A 41 14.97 -38.54 -40.16
N LYS A 42 14.14 -38.21 -41.16
CA LYS A 42 14.29 -36.96 -41.89
C LYS A 42 14.33 -35.88 -40.82
N LYS A 43 15.50 -35.27 -40.60
CA LYS A 43 15.64 -34.02 -39.90
C LYS A 43 14.78 -33.03 -40.68
N GLY A 44 13.51 -32.90 -40.27
CA GLY A 44 12.62 -31.84 -40.71
C GLY A 44 13.31 -30.54 -40.26
N GLY A 45 13.99 -29.90 -41.18
CA GLY A 45 14.56 -28.61 -40.94
C GLY A 45 13.44 -27.70 -40.48
N LEU A 46 13.55 -27.15 -39.27
CA LEU A 46 12.61 -26.10 -38.76
C LEU A 46 12.44 -25.08 -39.91
N PRO A 47 11.21 -24.73 -40.24
CA PRO A 47 10.96 -23.78 -41.35
C PRO A 47 11.71 -22.48 -41.05
N ARG A 48 12.39 -21.99 -42.07
CA ARG A 48 13.33 -20.81 -41.97
C ARG A 48 12.70 -19.54 -41.38
N TRP A 49 11.37 -19.46 -41.34
CA TRP A 49 10.62 -18.36 -40.76
C TRP A 49 10.45 -18.47 -39.24
N LEU A 50 10.60 -19.65 -38.65
CA LEU A 50 10.43 -19.87 -37.22
C LEU A 50 11.35 -18.99 -36.35
N PRO A 51 12.65 -18.86 -36.61
CA PRO A 51 13.52 -17.97 -35.84
C PRO A 51 13.13 -16.48 -35.99
N ALA A 52 12.60 -16.09 -37.12
CA ALA A 52 12.13 -14.73 -37.32
C ALA A 52 10.89 -14.43 -36.48
N VAL A 53 9.92 -15.35 -36.43
CA VAL A 53 8.71 -15.21 -35.60
C VAL A 53 9.06 -15.24 -34.11
N THR A 54 9.98 -16.10 -33.66
CA THR A 54 10.42 -16.10 -32.26
C THR A 54 11.16 -14.82 -31.88
N ALA A 55 11.96 -14.24 -32.77
CA ALA A 55 12.61 -12.96 -32.53
C ALA A 55 11.60 -11.81 -32.40
N VAL A 56 10.60 -11.76 -33.29
CA VAL A 56 9.53 -10.74 -33.20
C VAL A 56 8.71 -10.90 -31.92
N LEU A 57 8.32 -12.12 -31.55
CA LEU A 57 7.60 -12.38 -30.30
C LEU A 57 8.43 -11.95 -29.07
N LEU A 58 9.73 -12.23 -29.07
CA LEU A 58 10.61 -11.84 -27.98
C LEU A 58 10.73 -10.33 -27.86
N VAL A 59 10.81 -9.59 -28.95
CA VAL A 59 10.80 -8.12 -28.95
C VAL A 59 9.48 -7.57 -28.42
N ILE A 60 8.34 -8.17 -28.81
CA ILE A 60 7.03 -7.76 -28.30
C ILE A 60 6.91 -8.01 -26.79
N VAL A 61 7.37 -9.16 -26.29
CA VAL A 61 7.38 -9.49 -24.86
C VAL A 61 8.24 -8.51 -24.09
N ILE A 62 9.44 -8.17 -24.59
CA ILE A 62 10.32 -7.18 -23.94
C ILE A 62 9.67 -5.79 -23.94
N ALA A 63 9.07 -5.37 -25.06
CA ALA A 63 8.38 -4.08 -25.15
C ALA A 63 7.18 -4.00 -24.17
N LEU A 64 6.35 -5.03 -24.10
CA LEU A 64 5.23 -5.10 -23.17
C LEU A 64 5.69 -5.15 -21.71
N SER A 65 6.75 -5.86 -21.42
CA SER A 65 7.31 -5.94 -20.06
C SER A 65 7.92 -4.61 -19.60
N SER A 66 8.57 -3.87 -20.51
CA SER A 66 9.19 -2.58 -20.17
C SER A 66 8.17 -1.48 -19.86
N VAL A 67 6.95 -1.57 -20.38
CA VAL A 67 5.89 -0.58 -20.14
C VAL A 67 4.92 -1.04 -19.04
N GLY A 68 4.59 -2.33 -18.99
CA GLY A 68 3.59 -2.88 -18.06
C GLY A 68 4.08 -2.96 -16.62
N ILE A 69 5.30 -3.42 -16.38
CA ILE A 69 5.83 -3.60 -15.03
C ILE A 69 6.02 -2.28 -14.27
N PRO A 70 6.64 -1.23 -14.85
CA PRO A 70 6.76 0.06 -14.15
C PRO A 70 5.42 0.73 -13.90
N ALA A 71 4.41 0.53 -14.76
CA ALA A 71 3.08 1.11 -14.54
C ALA A 71 2.37 0.48 -13.32
N ILE A 72 2.50 -0.82 -13.11
CA ILE A 72 1.90 -1.53 -11.97
C ILE A 72 2.59 -1.15 -10.66
N THR A 73 3.94 -1.10 -10.65
CA THR A 73 4.72 -0.71 -9.46
C THR A 73 4.50 0.75 -9.11
N PHE A 74 4.40 1.64 -10.10
CA PHE A 74 4.09 3.05 -9.88
C PHE A 74 2.71 3.25 -9.26
N LYS A 75 1.70 2.51 -9.72
CA LYS A 75 0.34 2.57 -9.15
C LYS A 75 0.34 2.16 -7.66
N ALA A 76 0.93 1.03 -7.33
CA ALA A 76 0.99 0.55 -5.94
C ALA A 76 1.78 1.50 -5.02
N GLN A 77 2.89 2.06 -5.52
CA GLN A 77 3.70 3.02 -4.76
C GLN A 77 2.99 4.36 -4.58
N SER A 78 2.26 4.85 -5.59
CA SER A 78 1.48 6.09 -5.49
C SER A 78 0.31 5.94 -4.52
N GLU A 79 -0.41 4.81 -4.53
CA GLU A 79 -1.50 4.54 -3.57
C GLU A 79 -0.99 4.56 -2.12
N LYS A 80 0.12 3.90 -1.84
CA LYS A 80 0.74 3.94 -0.51
C LYS A 80 1.16 5.36 -0.10
N THR A 81 1.68 6.15 -1.04
CA THR A 81 2.04 7.55 -0.78
C THR A 81 0.81 8.39 -0.47
N PHE A 82 -0.29 8.21 -1.21
CA PHE A 82 -1.56 8.91 -0.95
C PHE A 82 -2.11 8.57 0.44
N ILE A 83 -2.17 7.29 0.81
CA ILE A 83 -2.66 6.84 2.11
C ILE A 83 -1.80 7.43 3.25
N ASN A 84 -0.47 7.37 3.13
CA ASN A 84 0.42 7.94 4.14
C ASN A 84 0.23 9.47 4.27
N ARG A 85 0.04 10.18 3.15
CA ARG A 85 -0.20 11.62 3.17
C ARG A 85 -1.54 11.94 3.83
N MET A 86 -2.62 11.24 3.46
CA MET A 86 -3.93 11.40 4.09
C MET A 86 -3.86 11.17 5.60
N LEU A 87 -3.13 10.15 6.05
CA LEU A 87 -2.94 9.86 7.46
C LEU A 87 -2.19 10.97 8.20
N THR A 88 -1.17 11.55 7.58
CA THR A 88 -0.43 12.69 8.15
C THR A 88 -1.33 13.90 8.32
N GLU A 89 -2.06 14.30 7.26
CA GLU A 89 -2.98 15.44 7.30
C GLU A 89 -4.10 15.20 8.34
N CYS A 90 -4.61 13.97 8.46
CA CYS A 90 -5.63 13.62 9.44
C CYS A 90 -5.12 13.73 10.88
N ASN A 91 -3.90 13.24 11.16
CA ASN A 91 -3.29 13.38 12.48
C ASN A 91 -3.03 14.85 12.84
N ASP A 92 -2.62 15.67 11.88
CA ASP A 92 -2.43 17.11 12.10
C ASP A 92 -3.76 17.82 12.41
N ALA A 93 -4.83 17.45 11.69
CA ALA A 93 -6.19 17.94 11.99
C ALA A 93 -6.65 17.53 13.39
N LEU A 94 -6.44 16.27 13.79
CA LEU A 94 -6.77 15.77 15.13
C LEU A 94 -6.00 16.48 16.24
N ASN A 95 -4.70 16.71 16.05
CA ASN A 95 -3.87 17.44 17.00
C ASN A 95 -4.40 18.87 17.23
N LEU A 96 -4.81 19.56 16.17
CA LEU A 96 -5.41 20.88 16.26
C LEU A 96 -6.79 20.83 16.92
N ALA A 97 -7.64 19.85 16.58
CA ALA A 97 -8.97 19.68 17.17
C ALA A 97 -8.89 19.45 18.68
N ASN A 98 -7.96 18.62 19.13
CA ASN A 98 -7.71 18.38 20.56
C ASN A 98 -7.20 19.64 21.30
N GLY A 99 -6.55 20.57 20.58
CA GLY A 99 -6.12 21.86 21.10
C GLY A 99 -7.25 22.89 21.25
N LEU A 100 -8.35 22.76 20.50
CA LEU A 100 -9.45 23.74 20.46
C LEU A 100 -10.11 23.98 21.82
N SER A 101 -10.18 22.97 22.69
CA SER A 101 -10.75 23.10 24.03
C SER A 101 -10.02 24.10 24.93
N ARG A 102 -8.78 24.45 24.57
CA ARG A 102 -7.90 25.35 25.33
C ARG A 102 -7.76 26.72 24.70
N SER A 103 -8.30 26.92 23.51
CA SER A 103 -8.14 28.14 22.71
C SER A 103 -9.27 29.13 22.95
N GLY A 104 -8.97 30.43 22.95
CA GLY A 104 -9.98 31.50 23.00
C GLY A 104 -10.68 31.72 21.64
N GLY A 105 -11.82 32.41 21.61
CA GLY A 105 -12.70 32.48 20.43
C GLY A 105 -12.03 32.83 19.09
N ALA A 106 -11.20 33.85 19.01
CA ALA A 106 -10.53 34.26 17.75
C ALA A 106 -9.48 33.22 17.31
N GLU A 107 -8.73 32.66 18.26
CA GLU A 107 -7.75 31.61 17.99
C GLU A 107 -8.44 30.31 17.57
N SER A 108 -9.59 29.98 18.18
CA SER A 108 -10.39 28.84 17.79
C SER A 108 -10.91 28.94 16.36
N ALA A 109 -11.34 30.13 15.92
CA ALA A 109 -11.77 30.35 14.53
C ALA A 109 -10.62 30.15 13.52
N ALA A 110 -9.42 30.65 13.82
CA ALA A 110 -8.23 30.43 12.99
C ALA A 110 -7.85 28.95 12.94
N THR A 111 -7.93 28.25 14.08
CA THR A 111 -7.63 26.82 14.18
C THR A 111 -8.64 25.97 13.39
N LEU A 112 -9.94 26.30 13.46
CA LEU A 112 -10.96 25.65 12.63
C LEU A 112 -10.70 25.82 11.13
N GLY A 113 -10.24 27.01 10.71
CA GLY A 113 -9.84 27.25 9.32
C GLY A 113 -8.69 26.34 8.88
N ARG A 114 -7.71 26.10 9.77
CA ARG A 114 -6.60 25.18 9.50
C ARG A 114 -7.08 23.72 9.44
N ILE A 115 -7.93 23.29 10.36
CA ILE A 115 -8.53 21.94 10.35
C ILE A 115 -9.29 21.72 9.04
N ARG A 116 -10.09 22.70 8.62
CA ARG A 116 -10.81 22.66 7.34
C ARG A 116 -9.85 22.49 6.15
N ALA A 117 -8.70 23.17 6.17
CA ALA A 117 -7.70 23.05 5.12
C ALA A 117 -7.07 21.64 5.06
N TYR A 118 -6.79 21.01 6.20
CA TYR A 118 -6.32 19.63 6.26
C TYR A 118 -7.36 18.63 5.73
N ILE A 119 -8.63 18.78 6.13
CA ILE A 119 -9.71 17.94 5.61
C ILE A 119 -9.84 18.11 4.09
N HIS A 120 -9.75 19.34 3.59
CA HIS A 120 -9.78 19.61 2.15
C HIS A 120 -8.59 18.98 1.41
N ALA A 121 -7.40 18.96 2.01
CA ALA A 121 -6.24 18.28 1.43
C ALA A 121 -6.48 16.76 1.31
N ILE A 122 -7.08 16.13 2.33
CA ILE A 122 -7.43 14.71 2.30
C ILE A 122 -8.48 14.43 1.22
N ASP A 123 -9.52 15.24 1.16
CA ASP A 123 -10.61 15.14 0.16
C ASP A 123 -10.06 15.28 -1.27
N THR A 124 -9.17 16.25 -1.50
CA THR A 124 -8.48 16.44 -2.78
C THR A 124 -7.64 15.21 -3.18
N ILE A 125 -6.90 14.63 -2.24
CA ILE A 125 -6.13 13.39 -2.49
C ILE A 125 -7.08 12.25 -2.89
N ASN A 126 -8.22 12.12 -2.21
CA ASN A 126 -9.24 11.14 -2.48
C ASN A 126 -9.86 11.31 -3.89
N GLU A 127 -10.12 12.55 -4.31
CA GLU A 127 -10.60 12.87 -5.67
C GLU A 127 -9.54 12.60 -6.74
N VAL A 128 -8.30 13.03 -6.50
CA VAL A 128 -7.17 12.78 -7.42
C VAL A 128 -6.99 11.28 -7.64
N ARG A 129 -7.04 10.50 -6.59
CA ARG A 129 -6.96 9.04 -6.69
C ARG A 129 -8.08 8.48 -7.55
N ASN A 130 -9.33 8.86 -7.30
CA ASN A 130 -10.47 8.42 -8.09
C ASN A 130 -10.30 8.76 -9.58
N THR A 131 -9.85 9.98 -9.88
CA THR A 131 -9.67 10.47 -11.25
C THR A 131 -8.49 9.80 -11.97
N VAL A 132 -7.34 9.66 -11.29
CA VAL A 132 -6.10 9.16 -11.90
C VAL A 132 -6.10 7.63 -12.02
N THR A 133 -6.62 6.92 -11.03
CA THR A 133 -6.56 5.45 -11.02
C THR A 133 -7.82 4.77 -11.54
N GLY A 134 -8.95 5.51 -11.64
CA GLY A 134 -10.25 4.97 -11.98
C GLY A 134 -10.76 3.91 -10.99
N GLY A 135 -10.10 3.75 -9.84
CA GLY A 135 -10.40 2.71 -8.85
C GLY A 135 -11.47 3.09 -7.82
N GLY A 136 -12.17 4.22 -7.99
CA GLY A 136 -13.15 4.73 -7.05
C GLY A 136 -12.51 5.53 -5.89
N TYR A 137 -13.34 6.04 -5.02
CA TYR A 137 -12.89 6.77 -3.82
C TYR A 137 -12.34 5.81 -2.76
N PHE A 138 -11.29 6.20 -2.05
CA PHE A 138 -10.83 5.51 -0.85
C PHE A 138 -11.82 5.70 0.30
N ILE A 139 -12.32 6.92 0.44
CA ILE A 139 -13.25 7.34 1.49
C ILE A 139 -14.50 7.87 0.82
N PRO A 140 -15.69 7.46 1.25
CA PRO A 140 -16.94 7.94 0.69
C PRO A 140 -17.06 9.47 0.83
N PRO A 141 -17.46 10.23 -0.23
CA PRO A 141 -17.51 11.69 -0.19
C PRO A 141 -18.41 12.29 0.89
N TYR A 142 -19.45 11.56 1.33
CA TYR A 142 -20.34 12.03 2.39
C TYR A 142 -19.63 12.27 3.72
N VAL A 143 -18.54 11.54 4.00
CA VAL A 143 -17.74 11.72 5.23
C VAL A 143 -17.15 13.13 5.29
N PHE A 144 -16.64 13.63 4.17
CA PHE A 144 -16.13 15.00 4.09
C PHE A 144 -17.22 16.04 4.20
N THR A 145 -18.37 15.80 3.58
CA THR A 145 -19.55 16.68 3.69
C THR A 145 -20.02 16.82 5.15
N GLU A 146 -20.04 15.72 5.89
CA GLU A 146 -20.39 15.70 7.32
C GLU A 146 -19.38 16.50 8.14
N LEU A 147 -18.08 16.28 7.94
CA LEU A 147 -17.02 17.03 8.63
C LEU A 147 -17.08 18.53 8.35
N TYR A 148 -17.34 18.94 7.10
CA TYR A 148 -17.52 20.36 6.77
C TYR A 148 -18.74 20.93 7.48
N SER A 149 -19.85 20.20 7.55
CA SER A 149 -21.06 20.63 8.26
C SER A 149 -20.80 20.84 9.76
N ILE A 150 -20.04 19.94 10.39
CA ILE A 150 -19.65 20.07 11.81
C ILE A 150 -18.79 21.32 12.02
N ILE A 151 -17.82 21.59 11.16
CA ILE A 151 -16.96 22.78 11.23
C ILE A 151 -17.78 24.06 11.07
N ASP A 152 -18.73 24.08 10.13
CA ASP A 152 -19.58 25.23 9.88
C ASP A 152 -20.52 25.49 11.07
N SER A 153 -21.11 24.44 11.69
CA SER A 153 -21.86 24.52 12.93
C SER A 153 -21.02 25.10 14.06
N TYR A 154 -19.81 24.54 14.28
CA TYR A 154 -18.91 25.02 15.31
C TYR A 154 -18.56 26.50 15.11
N SER A 155 -18.19 26.88 13.88
CA SER A 155 -17.86 28.26 13.54
C SER A 155 -19.03 29.24 13.81
N ASN A 156 -20.26 28.82 13.51
CA ASN A 156 -21.46 29.62 13.77
C ASN A 156 -21.72 29.74 15.27
N ASN A 157 -21.59 28.66 16.04
CA ASN A 157 -21.77 28.68 17.50
C ASN A 157 -20.71 29.57 18.18
N LEU A 158 -19.45 29.54 17.70
CA LEU A 158 -18.42 30.48 18.16
C LEU A 158 -18.79 31.94 17.93
N LYS A 159 -19.33 32.29 16.74
CA LYS A 159 -19.76 33.67 16.42
C LYS A 159 -20.92 34.14 17.28
N LEU A 160 -21.81 33.24 17.66
CA LEU A 160 -22.98 33.51 18.50
C LEU A 160 -22.64 33.48 19.99
N GLY A 161 -21.42 33.11 20.38
CA GLY A 161 -21.05 32.91 21.78
C GLY A 161 -21.76 31.73 22.46
N SER A 162 -22.24 30.78 21.65
CA SER A 162 -22.97 29.61 22.13
C SER A 162 -21.98 28.52 22.59
N ALA A 163 -22.50 27.53 23.35
CA ALA A 163 -21.65 26.39 23.79
C ALA A 163 -21.22 25.53 22.61
N THR A 164 -19.91 25.31 22.48
CA THR A 164 -19.29 24.59 21.36
C THR A 164 -18.78 23.19 21.71
N MET A 165 -19.04 22.73 22.94
CA MET A 165 -18.51 21.45 23.42
C MET A 165 -19.07 20.26 22.62
N TYR A 166 -20.34 20.33 22.22
CA TYR A 166 -20.94 19.29 21.39
C TYR A 166 -20.30 19.24 20.00
N ASP A 167 -20.11 20.39 19.35
CA ASP A 167 -19.48 20.48 18.03
C ASP A 167 -18.03 20.01 18.09
N LEU A 168 -17.30 20.33 19.17
CA LEU A 168 -15.92 19.85 19.38
C LEU A 168 -15.87 18.32 19.47
N THR A 169 -16.77 17.73 20.28
CA THR A 169 -16.83 16.28 20.44
C THR A 169 -17.17 15.60 19.10
N ALA A 170 -18.16 16.15 18.38
CA ALA A 170 -18.54 15.65 17.06
C ALA A 170 -17.37 15.74 16.05
N LEU A 171 -16.63 16.85 16.05
CA LEU A 171 -15.46 17.05 15.19
C LEU A 171 -14.35 16.03 15.48
N VAL A 172 -13.98 15.85 16.75
CA VAL A 172 -12.94 14.89 17.15
C VAL A 172 -13.37 13.46 16.78
N THR A 173 -14.61 13.08 17.09
CA THR A 173 -15.13 11.74 16.74
C THR A 173 -15.16 11.53 15.21
N GLY A 174 -15.58 12.53 14.43
CA GLY A 174 -15.57 12.45 12.98
C GLY A 174 -14.17 12.30 12.40
N LEU A 175 -13.18 13.02 12.94
CA LEU A 175 -11.79 12.88 12.54
C LEU A 175 -11.17 11.54 12.95
N GLU A 176 -11.51 10.98 14.11
CA GLU A 176 -11.09 9.65 14.54
C GLU A 176 -11.68 8.56 13.63
N ASN A 177 -12.94 8.69 13.23
CA ASN A 177 -13.57 7.79 12.26
C ASN A 177 -12.86 7.88 10.89
N LEU A 178 -12.59 9.09 10.41
CA LEU A 178 -11.84 9.31 9.17
C LEU A 178 -10.46 8.65 9.26
N ARG A 179 -9.75 8.83 10.37
CA ARG A 179 -8.44 8.21 10.62
C ARG A 179 -8.52 6.68 10.59
N SER A 180 -9.53 6.09 11.21
CA SER A 180 -9.74 4.64 11.21
C SER A 180 -9.96 4.11 9.80
N MET A 181 -10.77 4.78 8.98
CA MET A 181 -10.97 4.43 7.57
C MET A 181 -9.66 4.48 6.77
N ILE A 182 -8.80 5.50 7.01
CA ILE A 182 -7.51 5.61 6.32
C ILE A 182 -6.56 4.47 6.75
N ILE A 183 -6.56 4.06 8.02
CA ILE A 183 -5.74 2.98 8.53
C ILE A 183 -6.15 1.63 7.93
N GLU A 184 -7.44 1.39 7.72
CA GLU A 184 -7.97 0.18 7.10
C GLU A 184 -7.54 0.01 5.63
N LEU A 185 -7.03 1.08 4.99
CA LEU A 185 -6.52 1.07 3.62
C LEU A 185 -5.03 0.66 3.53
N GLN A 186 -4.30 0.57 4.65
CA GLN A 186 -2.87 0.23 4.68
C GLN A 186 -2.65 -1.28 4.57
#